data_65d35e8dfc2d4ae43c351a2047d4627a
#
_entry.id   65d35e8dfc2d4ae43c351a2047d4627a
#
_cell.length_a   1.000
_cell.length_b   1.000
_cell.length_c   1.000
_cell.angle_alpha   90.00
_cell.angle_beta   90.00
_cell.angle_gamma   90.00
#
_symmetry.space_group_name_H-M   'P 1'
#
loop_
_entity.id
_entity.type
_entity.pdbx_description
1 polymer ?
#
loop_
_entity_poly.entity_id
_entity_poly.type
_entity_poly.pdbx_seq_one_letter_code
_entity_poly.pdbx_strand_id
1 'polypeptide(L)'
;MDPSKYHSVRADILAFPHMSRKDEQLLQTVLNNMSQGVLMFDQETRLIFCNQRYIELYGLSPEVVKSGCLLRDLLEHRMELGSFSGDVDEYIARLKEGISEGKTFNQVVNLPDGRAFSVVNKPLTGGGWLATHEDVTERQRSEERIAHMARHDALTDLPNRTLLLEQLDHEIKRVKRGECLAVLCLDLDHFKSVNDALGHHIGDELLKLVGERLRGCTRELDVVARMGGDEFAVVQSISSP
;
A
#
# COMPACT_ATOMS: atom_id res chain seq x y z
N MET A 1 20.95 11.69 17.96
CA MET A 1 19.88 11.24 18.88
C MET A 1 20.50 10.21 19.82
N ASP A 2 20.47 10.48 21.09
CA ASP A 2 21.17 9.73 22.14
C ASP A 2 20.45 8.41 22.42
N PRO A 3 21.07 7.23 22.21
CA PRO A 3 20.45 5.93 22.47
C PRO A 3 20.21 5.64 23.96
N SER A 4 20.73 6.45 24.86
CA SER A 4 20.65 6.22 26.31
C SER A 4 19.30 6.60 26.94
N LYS A 5 18.39 7.27 26.19
CA LYS A 5 17.07 7.68 26.69
C LYS A 5 15.98 6.59 26.63
N TYR A 6 16.26 5.45 26.04
CA TYR A 6 15.27 4.37 25.87
C TYR A 6 15.41 3.21 26.86
N HIS A 7 16.18 3.42 27.94
CA HIS A 7 16.27 2.42 29.00
C HIS A 7 15.14 2.58 29.99
N SER A 8 14.24 1.62 29.96
CA SER A 8 13.15 1.26 30.91
C SER A 8 11.72 1.70 30.54
N VAL A 9 11.18 1.18 29.45
CA VAL A 9 9.80 0.72 29.53
C VAL A 9 9.89 -0.75 29.99
N ARG A 10 9.99 -0.98 31.28
CA ARG A 10 9.57 -2.25 31.86
C ARG A 10 8.07 -2.33 31.63
N ALA A 11 7.67 -2.90 30.50
CA ALA A 11 6.38 -3.49 30.37
C ALA A 11 6.31 -4.55 31.48
N ASP A 12 5.52 -4.30 32.53
CA ASP A 12 5.06 -5.36 33.41
C ASP A 12 4.18 -6.27 32.55
N ILE A 13 4.88 -7.13 31.81
CA ILE A 13 4.26 -8.12 30.95
C ILE A 13 3.66 -9.14 31.85
N LEU A 14 2.33 -9.22 31.78
CA LEU A 14 1.53 -10.36 32.16
C LEU A 14 2.16 -11.18 33.30
N ALA A 15 1.77 -10.91 34.52
CA ALA A 15 1.91 -11.86 35.57
C ALA A 15 1.09 -13.12 35.19
N PHE A 16 1.67 -13.96 34.31
CA PHE A 16 1.25 -15.34 34.21
C PHE A 16 1.64 -16.01 35.51
N PRO A 17 0.70 -16.41 36.36
CA PRO A 17 0.99 -16.83 37.73
C PRO A 17 1.94 -18.02 37.88
N HIS A 18 2.50 -18.55 36.78
CA HIS A 18 3.35 -19.72 36.72
C HIS A 18 4.57 -19.58 35.78
N MET A 19 4.84 -18.40 35.21
CA MET A 19 6.04 -18.19 34.39
C MET A 19 7.27 -17.86 35.23
N SER A 20 8.41 -18.47 34.92
CA SER A 20 9.68 -18.07 35.53
C SER A 20 10.15 -16.73 34.95
N ARG A 21 10.94 -15.95 35.72
CA ARG A 21 11.59 -14.72 35.21
C ARG A 21 12.37 -14.93 33.91
N LYS A 22 12.92 -16.13 33.72
CA LYS A 22 13.66 -16.48 32.53
C LYS A 22 12.75 -16.62 31.30
N ASP A 23 11.55 -17.19 31.50
CA ASP A 23 10.57 -17.33 30.42
C ASP A 23 9.96 -16.00 30.03
N GLU A 24 9.72 -15.10 31.00
CA GLU A 24 9.29 -13.71 30.73
C GLU A 24 10.33 -12.95 29.91
N GLN A 25 11.61 -13.03 30.27
CA GLN A 25 12.69 -12.39 29.54
C GLN A 25 12.82 -12.95 28.11
N LEU A 26 12.67 -14.26 27.94
CA LEU A 26 12.71 -14.89 26.63
C LEU A 26 11.53 -14.41 25.77
N LEU A 27 10.32 -14.40 26.31
CA LEU A 27 9.13 -13.91 25.61
C LEU A 27 9.28 -12.45 25.19
N GLN A 28 9.74 -11.60 26.09
CA GLN A 28 10.03 -10.18 25.77
C GLN A 28 11.05 -10.05 24.65
N THR A 29 12.12 -10.83 24.71
CA THR A 29 13.14 -10.82 23.67
C THR A 29 12.55 -11.23 22.33
N VAL A 30 11.73 -12.28 22.28
CA VAL A 30 11.08 -12.71 21.04
C VAL A 30 10.16 -11.62 20.50
N LEU A 31 9.27 -11.08 21.33
CA LEU A 31 8.28 -10.07 20.91
C LEU A 31 8.94 -8.75 20.44
N ASN A 32 10.04 -8.34 21.08
CA ASN A 32 10.75 -7.12 20.68
C ASN A 32 11.66 -7.30 19.45
N ASN A 33 12.00 -8.54 19.08
CA ASN A 33 12.72 -8.82 17.84
C ASN A 33 11.80 -9.14 16.65
N MET A 34 10.48 -9.11 16.84
CA MET A 34 9.54 -9.23 15.73
C MET A 34 9.53 -7.97 14.85
N SER A 35 9.40 -8.15 13.54
CA SER A 35 9.22 -7.03 12.59
C SER A 35 7.86 -6.35 12.71
N GLN A 36 6.89 -7.03 13.33
CA GLN A 36 5.54 -6.54 13.53
C GLN A 36 5.38 -5.85 14.89
N GLY A 37 4.61 -4.76 14.91
CA GLY A 37 4.07 -4.19 16.15
C GLY A 37 2.96 -5.09 16.69
N VAL A 38 3.03 -5.43 17.96
CA VAL A 38 2.07 -6.34 18.62
C VAL A 38 1.46 -5.65 19.83
N LEU A 39 0.12 -5.70 19.91
CA LEU A 39 -0.65 -5.21 21.07
C LEU A 39 -1.65 -6.28 21.51
N MET A 40 -1.91 -6.31 22.79
CA MET A 40 -2.97 -7.14 23.38
C MET A 40 -3.87 -6.26 24.25
N PHE A 41 -5.18 -6.41 24.09
CA PHE A 41 -6.19 -5.70 24.85
C PHE A 41 -7.11 -6.68 25.58
N ASP A 42 -7.66 -6.24 26.73
CA ASP A 42 -8.71 -6.95 27.44
C ASP A 42 -10.11 -6.64 26.86
N GLN A 43 -11.15 -7.19 27.49
CA GLN A 43 -12.55 -6.98 27.11
C GLN A 43 -13.01 -5.52 27.30
N GLU A 44 -12.42 -4.79 28.23
CA GLU A 44 -12.68 -3.38 28.55
C GLU A 44 -11.88 -2.42 27.66
N THR A 45 -11.18 -2.94 26.62
CA THR A 45 -10.33 -2.16 25.72
C THR A 45 -9.10 -1.54 26.37
N ARG A 46 -8.62 -2.12 27.47
CA ARG A 46 -7.39 -1.71 28.11
C ARG A 46 -6.20 -2.46 27.54
N LEU A 47 -5.14 -1.75 27.29
CA LEU A 47 -3.90 -2.33 26.80
C LEU A 47 -3.28 -3.21 27.88
N ILE A 48 -3.14 -4.51 27.59
CA ILE A 48 -2.43 -5.46 28.45
C ILE A 48 -0.94 -5.43 28.13
N PHE A 49 -0.62 -5.44 26.83
CA PHE A 49 0.75 -5.54 26.33
C PHE A 49 0.93 -4.78 25.02
N CYS A 50 2.13 -4.23 24.84
CA CYS A 50 2.60 -3.64 23.60
C CYS A 50 4.10 -3.91 23.46
N ASN A 51 4.58 -4.35 22.29
CA ASN A 51 6.00 -4.49 22.07
C ASN A 51 6.63 -3.15 21.62
N GLN A 52 7.95 -3.05 21.78
CA GLN A 52 8.70 -1.84 21.40
C GLN A 52 8.52 -1.49 19.92
N ARG A 53 8.39 -2.49 19.06
CA ARG A 53 8.22 -2.28 17.61
C ARG A 53 6.96 -1.48 17.26
N TYR A 54 5.85 -1.68 17.98
CA TYR A 54 4.64 -0.88 17.75
C TYR A 54 4.85 0.60 18.06
N ILE A 55 5.55 0.89 19.16
CA ILE A 55 5.89 2.27 19.55
C ILE A 55 6.74 2.95 18.46
N GLU A 56 7.74 2.23 17.92
CA GLU A 56 8.62 2.71 16.85
C GLU A 56 7.90 2.92 15.52
N LEU A 57 7.01 2.01 15.12
CA LEU A 57 6.26 2.10 13.88
C LEU A 57 5.46 3.40 13.76
N TYR A 58 4.90 3.86 14.87
CA TYR A 58 4.03 5.03 14.91
C TYR A 58 4.65 6.25 15.60
N GLY A 59 5.89 6.17 16.10
CA GLY A 59 6.58 7.25 16.80
C GLY A 59 5.90 7.67 18.10
N LEU A 60 5.29 6.70 18.82
CA LEU A 60 4.47 6.97 20.00
C LEU A 60 5.32 7.29 21.24
N SER A 61 4.72 8.03 22.19
CA SER A 61 5.34 8.24 23.50
C SER A 61 5.11 7.01 24.40
N PRO A 62 6.19 6.44 24.97
CA PRO A 62 6.08 5.37 25.94
C PRO A 62 5.33 5.77 27.22
N GLU A 63 5.19 7.06 27.49
CA GLU A 63 4.44 7.57 28.65
C GLU A 63 2.92 7.44 28.44
N VAL A 64 2.46 7.51 27.20
CA VAL A 64 1.06 7.33 26.81
C VAL A 64 0.74 5.84 26.62
N VAL A 65 1.61 5.14 25.87
CA VAL A 65 1.41 3.72 25.52
C VAL A 65 1.96 2.83 26.63
N LYS A 66 1.19 2.64 27.69
CA LYS A 66 1.55 1.80 28.84
C LYS A 66 0.41 0.85 29.18
N SER A 67 0.73 -0.23 29.87
CA SER A 67 -0.28 -1.18 30.36
C SER A 67 -1.40 -0.46 31.13
N GLY A 68 -2.64 -0.79 30.82
CA GLY A 68 -3.85 -0.20 31.39
C GLY A 68 -4.39 1.03 30.65
N CYS A 69 -3.66 1.63 29.69
CA CYS A 69 -4.21 2.72 28.87
C CYS A 69 -5.40 2.21 28.03
N LEU A 70 -6.38 3.07 27.81
CA LEU A 70 -7.52 2.73 26.96
C LEU A 70 -7.14 2.79 25.48
N LEU A 71 -7.76 1.94 24.67
CA LEU A 71 -7.62 2.01 23.22
C LEU A 71 -7.97 3.40 22.68
N ARG A 72 -8.96 4.07 23.28
CA ARG A 72 -9.32 5.45 22.94
C ARG A 72 -8.14 6.40 23.06
N ASP A 73 -7.50 6.43 24.23
CA ASP A 73 -6.38 7.34 24.52
C ASP A 73 -5.21 7.08 23.54
N LEU A 74 -4.99 5.81 23.22
CA LEU A 74 -4.00 5.40 22.23
C LEU A 74 -4.32 5.91 20.82
N LEU A 75 -5.58 5.80 20.39
CA LEU A 75 -6.02 6.26 19.07
C LEU A 75 -6.02 7.79 18.97
N GLU A 76 -6.43 8.50 20.02
CA GLU A 76 -6.38 9.96 20.10
C GLU A 76 -4.92 10.45 20.02
N HIS A 77 -4.00 9.82 20.73
CA HIS A 77 -2.57 10.13 20.62
C HIS A 77 -2.01 9.85 19.20
N ARG A 78 -2.44 8.77 18.56
CA ARG A 78 -2.08 8.48 17.17
C ARG A 78 -2.67 9.50 16.20
N MET A 79 -3.85 10.04 16.49
CA MET A 79 -4.49 11.10 15.70
C MET A 79 -3.68 12.42 15.80
N GLU A 80 -3.25 12.79 17.00
CA GLU A 80 -2.37 13.96 17.21
C GLU A 80 -1.06 13.86 16.42
N LEU A 81 -0.53 12.64 16.28
CA LEU A 81 0.69 12.36 15.51
C LEU A 81 0.44 12.13 14.00
N GLY A 82 -0.81 12.26 13.53
CA GLY A 82 -1.17 12.04 12.14
C GLY A 82 -1.07 10.59 11.67
N SER A 83 -1.00 9.62 12.59
CA SER A 83 -0.89 8.19 12.29
C SER A 83 -2.22 7.42 12.45
N PHE A 84 -3.30 8.13 12.69
CA PHE A 84 -4.67 7.64 12.68
C PHE A 84 -5.60 8.73 12.10
N SER A 85 -6.57 8.33 11.29
CA SER A 85 -7.60 9.20 10.73
C SER A 85 -8.96 8.53 10.81
N GLY A 86 -10.00 9.31 11.03
CA GLY A 86 -11.38 8.82 11.16
C GLY A 86 -11.95 9.01 12.56
N ASP A 87 -13.18 8.58 12.74
CA ASP A 87 -13.89 8.67 14.03
C ASP A 87 -13.43 7.55 14.95
N VAL A 88 -12.94 7.90 16.14
CA VAL A 88 -12.41 6.98 17.15
C VAL A 88 -13.53 6.10 17.72
N ASP A 89 -14.72 6.68 17.95
CA ASP A 89 -15.86 5.95 18.49
C ASP A 89 -16.40 4.92 17.50
N GLU A 90 -16.53 5.31 16.24
CA GLU A 90 -16.96 4.40 15.18
C GLU A 90 -15.96 3.26 14.98
N TYR A 91 -14.67 3.56 15.00
CA TYR A 91 -13.62 2.53 14.89
C TYR A 91 -13.70 1.51 16.03
N ILE A 92 -13.82 2.00 17.29
CA ILE A 92 -13.91 1.13 18.48
C ILE A 92 -15.19 0.29 18.45
N ALA A 93 -16.33 0.87 18.05
CA ALA A 93 -17.59 0.15 17.96
C ALA A 93 -17.51 -0.99 16.95
N ARG A 94 -17.02 -0.71 15.73
CA ARG A 94 -16.82 -1.71 14.68
C ARG A 94 -15.85 -2.82 15.08
N LEU A 95 -14.76 -2.46 15.76
CA LEU A 95 -13.78 -3.42 16.26
C LEU A 95 -14.41 -4.35 17.30
N LYS A 96 -15.16 -3.81 18.27
CA LYS A 96 -15.85 -4.60 19.30
C LYS A 96 -16.90 -5.54 18.72
N GLU A 97 -17.66 -5.09 17.73
CA GLU A 97 -18.63 -5.92 17.02
C GLU A 97 -17.95 -7.12 16.37
N GLY A 98 -16.90 -6.90 15.58
CA GLY A 98 -16.16 -7.99 14.94
C GLY A 98 -15.54 -8.98 15.93
N ILE A 99 -14.99 -8.49 17.04
CA ILE A 99 -14.41 -9.33 18.11
C ILE A 99 -15.49 -10.15 18.81
N SER A 100 -16.65 -9.56 19.10
CA SER A 100 -17.78 -10.27 19.77
C SER A 100 -18.33 -11.40 18.90
N GLU A 101 -18.26 -11.26 17.57
CA GLU A 101 -18.64 -12.31 16.61
C GLU A 101 -17.53 -13.37 16.39
N GLY A 102 -16.40 -13.25 17.07
CA GLY A 102 -15.25 -14.15 16.91
C GLY A 102 -14.53 -13.99 15.56
N LYS A 103 -14.76 -12.91 14.85
CA LYS A 103 -14.17 -12.66 13.53
C LYS A 103 -12.81 -11.98 13.64
N THR A 104 -11.86 -12.44 12.83
CA THR A 104 -10.61 -11.74 12.61
C THR A 104 -10.87 -10.56 11.66
N PHE A 105 -10.48 -9.36 12.08
CA PHE A 105 -10.58 -8.15 11.28
C PHE A 105 -9.21 -7.81 10.70
N ASN A 106 -9.13 -7.73 9.39
CA ASN A 106 -7.90 -7.39 8.66
C ASN A 106 -8.16 -6.18 7.75
N GLN A 107 -7.28 -5.20 7.81
CA GLN A 107 -7.32 -4.02 6.94
C GLN A 107 -5.92 -3.51 6.60
N VAL A 108 -5.78 -2.90 5.44
CA VAL A 108 -4.60 -2.08 5.11
C VAL A 108 -4.96 -0.62 5.35
N VAL A 109 -4.12 0.06 6.12
CA VAL A 109 -4.28 1.48 6.47
C VAL A 109 -3.14 2.25 5.82
N ASN A 110 -3.49 3.18 4.94
CA ASN A 110 -2.53 4.11 4.34
C ASN A 110 -2.44 5.37 5.19
N LEU A 111 -1.24 5.75 5.59
CA LEU A 111 -0.98 6.97 6.36
C LEU A 111 -0.71 8.16 5.42
N PRO A 112 -0.97 9.40 5.89
CA PRO A 112 -0.70 10.61 5.12
C PRO A 112 0.77 10.80 4.72
N ASP A 113 1.71 10.17 5.45
CA ASP A 113 3.14 10.19 5.15
C ASP A 113 3.57 9.19 4.05
N GLY A 114 2.62 8.47 3.46
CA GLY A 114 2.83 7.50 2.38
C GLY A 114 3.28 6.12 2.84
N ARG A 115 3.21 5.82 4.15
CA ARG A 115 3.38 4.46 4.67
C ARG A 115 2.06 3.69 4.66
N ALA A 116 2.14 2.39 4.45
CA ALA A 116 1.01 1.46 4.48
C ALA A 116 1.22 0.39 5.56
N PHE A 117 0.19 0.17 6.38
CA PHE A 117 0.23 -0.82 7.45
C PHE A 117 -0.87 -1.87 7.28
N SER A 118 -0.49 -3.14 7.31
CA SER A 118 -1.44 -4.24 7.49
C SER A 118 -1.76 -4.38 8.98
N VAL A 119 -3.02 -4.22 9.34
CA VAL A 119 -3.51 -4.31 10.71
C VAL A 119 -4.45 -5.51 10.82
N VAL A 120 -4.09 -6.46 11.69
CA VAL A 120 -4.91 -7.65 11.95
C VAL A 120 -5.31 -7.65 13.42
N ASN A 121 -6.62 -7.69 13.69
CA ASN A 121 -7.18 -7.83 15.03
C ASN A 121 -7.82 -9.21 15.14
N LYS A 122 -7.31 -10.04 16.06
CA LYS A 122 -7.75 -11.42 16.28
C LYS A 122 -8.32 -11.57 17.69
N PRO A 123 -9.57 -12.03 17.86
CA PRO A 123 -10.14 -12.28 19.18
C PRO A 123 -9.41 -13.40 19.91
N LEU A 124 -9.32 -13.30 21.23
CA LEU A 124 -8.69 -14.28 22.12
C LEU A 124 -9.73 -15.14 22.84
N THR A 125 -9.37 -16.42 23.10
CA THR A 125 -10.17 -17.40 23.86
C THR A 125 -10.26 -17.01 25.31
N GLY A 126 -10.58 -16.06 25.84
CA GLY A 126 -10.65 -15.56 27.21
C GLY A 126 -11.18 -14.15 27.23
N GLY A 127 -11.52 -13.64 26.06
CA GLY A 127 -11.94 -12.27 25.83
C GLY A 127 -10.77 -11.34 25.51
N GLY A 128 -11.10 -10.16 24.99
CA GLY A 128 -10.10 -9.25 24.43
C GLY A 128 -9.61 -9.69 23.05
N TRP A 129 -8.52 -9.09 22.57
CA TRP A 129 -7.96 -9.38 21.25
C TRP A 129 -6.46 -9.10 21.18
N LEU A 130 -5.82 -9.73 20.18
CA LEU A 130 -4.46 -9.45 19.76
C LEU A 130 -4.50 -8.61 18.47
N ALA A 131 -3.79 -7.49 18.46
CA ALA A 131 -3.58 -6.68 17.29
C ALA A 131 -2.13 -6.82 16.80
N THR A 132 -1.95 -7.05 15.50
CA THR A 132 -0.62 -7.01 14.86
C THR A 132 -0.61 -5.94 13.78
N HIS A 133 0.49 -5.18 13.72
CA HIS A 133 0.72 -4.10 12.77
C HIS A 133 2.02 -4.36 12.02
N GLU A 134 1.93 -4.49 10.71
CA GLU A 134 3.07 -4.76 9.83
C GLU A 134 3.21 -3.62 8.83
N ASP A 135 4.41 -3.06 8.71
CA ASP A 135 4.71 -2.11 7.64
C ASP A 135 4.82 -2.88 6.31
N VAL A 136 3.86 -2.63 5.42
CA VAL A 136 3.78 -3.26 4.10
C VAL A 136 4.09 -2.30 2.97
N THR A 137 4.62 -1.11 3.29
CA THR A 137 4.89 -0.03 2.34
C THR A 137 5.75 -0.48 1.16
N GLU A 138 6.90 -1.10 1.43
CA GLU A 138 7.81 -1.55 0.39
C GLU A 138 7.21 -2.69 -0.45
N ARG A 139 6.45 -3.59 0.18
CA ARG A 139 5.75 -4.66 -0.53
C ARG A 139 4.70 -4.08 -1.47
N GLN A 140 3.85 -3.18 -0.98
CA GLN A 140 2.81 -2.55 -1.78
C GLN A 140 3.40 -1.75 -2.95
N ARG A 141 4.41 -0.94 -2.70
CA ARG A 141 5.11 -0.20 -3.76
C ARG A 141 5.75 -1.11 -4.81
N SER A 142 6.26 -2.27 -4.37
CA SER A 142 6.84 -3.25 -5.28
C SER A 142 5.76 -3.93 -6.13
N GLU A 143 4.63 -4.31 -5.53
CA GLU A 143 3.48 -4.88 -6.23
C GLU A 143 2.91 -3.88 -7.25
N GLU A 144 2.75 -2.61 -6.87
CA GLU A 144 2.30 -1.53 -7.76
C GLU A 144 3.27 -1.32 -8.92
N ARG A 145 4.58 -1.30 -8.66
CA ARG A 145 5.60 -1.19 -9.72
C ARG A 145 5.57 -2.37 -10.68
N ILE A 146 5.43 -3.60 -10.17
CA ILE A 146 5.32 -4.80 -11.00
C ILE A 146 4.05 -4.73 -11.86
N ALA A 147 2.91 -4.36 -11.27
CA ALA A 147 1.66 -4.21 -12.00
C ALA A 147 1.76 -3.11 -13.07
N HIS A 148 2.44 -2.00 -12.78
CA HIS A 148 2.69 -0.94 -13.74
C HIS A 148 3.58 -1.41 -14.90
N MET A 149 4.72 -2.03 -14.60
CA MET A 149 5.65 -2.56 -15.62
C MET A 149 5.02 -3.65 -16.50
N ALA A 150 4.09 -4.45 -15.97
CA ALA A 150 3.37 -5.44 -16.75
C ALA A 150 2.45 -4.83 -17.81
N ARG A 151 2.06 -3.56 -17.66
CA ARG A 151 1.05 -2.87 -18.47
C ARG A 151 1.57 -1.63 -19.20
N HIS A 152 2.78 -1.13 -18.88
CA HIS A 152 3.36 0.05 -19.48
C HIS A 152 4.73 -0.25 -20.11
N ASP A 153 5.08 0.51 -21.13
CA ASP A 153 6.40 0.48 -21.74
C ASP A 153 7.42 1.22 -20.87
N ALA A 154 8.51 0.56 -20.52
CA ALA A 154 9.50 1.07 -19.56
C ALA A 154 10.24 2.33 -20.05
N LEU A 155 10.28 2.61 -21.36
CA LEU A 155 10.97 3.76 -21.93
C LEU A 155 10.08 5.00 -22.00
N THR A 156 8.84 4.82 -22.48
CA THR A 156 7.91 5.92 -22.80
C THR A 156 6.81 6.12 -21.77
N ASP A 157 6.67 5.20 -20.83
CA ASP A 157 5.58 5.14 -19.84
C ASP A 157 4.16 5.14 -20.47
N LEU A 158 4.09 4.80 -21.75
CA LEU A 158 2.83 4.58 -22.44
C LEU A 158 2.28 3.19 -22.11
N PRO A 159 0.96 2.97 -22.18
CA PRO A 159 0.39 1.64 -22.29
C PRO A 159 1.22 0.76 -23.22
N ASN A 160 1.53 -0.46 -22.77
CA ASN A 160 2.17 -1.44 -23.62
C ASN A 160 1.12 -2.24 -24.41
N ARG A 161 1.57 -3.20 -25.21
CA ARG A 161 0.69 -4.09 -25.99
C ARG A 161 -0.36 -4.79 -25.14
N THR A 162 -0.01 -5.22 -23.93
CA THR A 162 -0.93 -5.93 -23.04
C THR A 162 -2.08 -5.03 -22.61
N LEU A 163 -1.78 -3.84 -22.10
CA LEU A 163 -2.80 -2.89 -21.66
C LEU A 163 -3.64 -2.39 -22.82
N LEU A 164 -3.03 -2.17 -24.01
CA LEU A 164 -3.77 -1.78 -25.21
C LEU A 164 -4.82 -2.83 -25.57
N LEU A 165 -4.46 -4.12 -25.58
CA LEU A 165 -5.40 -5.20 -25.91
C LEU A 165 -6.53 -5.35 -24.87
N GLU A 166 -6.23 -5.17 -23.58
CA GLU A 166 -7.25 -5.16 -22.53
C GLU A 166 -8.25 -4.02 -22.74
N GLN A 167 -7.76 -2.82 -23.05
CA GLN A 167 -8.60 -1.65 -23.31
C GLN A 167 -9.40 -1.79 -24.61
N LEU A 168 -8.77 -2.31 -25.66
CA LEU A 168 -9.44 -2.58 -26.93
C LEU A 168 -10.60 -3.57 -26.77
N ASP A 169 -10.43 -4.65 -26.00
CA ASP A 169 -11.50 -5.60 -25.70
C ASP A 169 -12.67 -4.94 -24.95
N HIS A 170 -12.36 -4.02 -24.05
CA HIS A 170 -13.37 -3.23 -23.34
C HIS A 170 -14.13 -2.30 -24.30
N GLU A 171 -13.43 -1.57 -25.16
CA GLU A 171 -14.03 -0.65 -26.12
C GLU A 171 -14.85 -1.39 -27.21
N ILE A 172 -14.40 -2.55 -27.71
CA ILE A 172 -15.16 -3.38 -28.62
C ILE A 172 -16.53 -3.77 -28.05
N LYS A 173 -16.64 -3.99 -26.75
CA LYS A 173 -17.93 -4.26 -26.08
C LYS A 173 -18.86 -3.05 -26.10
N ARG A 174 -18.32 -1.83 -26.16
CA ARG A 174 -19.09 -0.58 -26.32
C ARG A 174 -19.56 -0.38 -27.76
N VAL A 175 -18.73 -0.72 -28.75
CA VAL A 175 -19.12 -0.68 -30.17
C VAL A 175 -20.40 -1.47 -30.46
N LYS A 176 -20.60 -2.61 -29.81
CA LYS A 176 -21.85 -3.41 -29.90
C LYS A 176 -23.10 -2.67 -29.42
N ARG A 177 -22.92 -1.49 -28.82
CA ARG A 177 -24.00 -0.58 -28.36
C ARG A 177 -24.21 0.61 -29.30
N GLY A 178 -23.60 0.61 -30.50
CA GLY A 178 -23.77 1.65 -31.52
C GLY A 178 -22.71 2.75 -31.56
N GLU A 179 -21.62 2.60 -30.79
CA GLU A 179 -20.44 3.47 -30.92
C GLU A 179 -19.48 2.93 -31.99
N CYS A 180 -18.68 3.80 -32.62
CA CYS A 180 -17.62 3.40 -33.56
C CYS A 180 -16.25 3.45 -32.87
N LEU A 181 -15.34 2.57 -33.30
CA LEU A 181 -13.97 2.51 -32.80
C LEU A 181 -13.00 2.62 -33.97
N ALA A 182 -11.95 3.45 -33.83
CA ALA A 182 -10.83 3.50 -34.75
C ALA A 182 -9.57 3.02 -34.06
N VAL A 183 -8.79 2.18 -34.72
CA VAL A 183 -7.47 1.75 -34.29
C VAL A 183 -6.46 2.20 -35.35
N LEU A 184 -5.51 3.05 -34.95
CA LEU A 184 -4.44 3.52 -35.79
C LEU A 184 -3.16 2.82 -35.34
N CYS A 185 -2.42 2.24 -36.28
CA CYS A 185 -1.08 1.71 -36.08
C CYS A 185 -0.08 2.62 -36.78
N LEU A 186 0.97 3.00 -36.08
CA LEU A 186 2.00 3.91 -36.53
C LEU A 186 3.36 3.24 -36.37
N ASP A 187 4.25 3.49 -37.34
CA ASP A 187 5.64 3.04 -37.34
C ASP A 187 6.52 4.24 -37.71
N LEU A 188 7.71 4.36 -37.12
CA LEU A 188 8.60 5.48 -37.39
C LEU A 188 9.55 5.17 -38.56
N ASP A 189 9.27 5.79 -39.68
CA ASP A 189 10.11 5.67 -40.87
C ASP A 189 11.58 5.99 -40.57
N HIS A 190 12.48 5.10 -41.01
CA HIS A 190 13.94 5.25 -40.85
C HIS A 190 14.46 5.31 -39.40
N PHE A 191 13.71 4.86 -38.40
CA PHE A 191 14.15 4.87 -37.00
C PHE A 191 15.49 4.15 -36.79
N LYS A 192 15.69 3.02 -37.47
CA LYS A 192 16.97 2.32 -37.46
C LYS A 192 18.12 3.21 -37.92
N SER A 193 17.93 4.01 -38.97
CA SER A 193 18.96 4.93 -39.48
C SER A 193 19.33 6.02 -38.47
N VAL A 194 18.37 6.46 -37.66
CA VAL A 194 18.63 7.38 -36.55
C VAL A 194 19.52 6.73 -35.50
N ASN A 195 19.20 5.49 -35.11
CA ASN A 195 20.02 4.73 -34.15
C ASN A 195 21.44 4.49 -34.66
N ASP A 196 21.56 4.09 -35.92
CA ASP A 196 22.85 3.78 -36.55
C ASP A 196 23.73 5.05 -36.69
N ALA A 197 23.13 6.22 -36.96
CA ALA A 197 23.85 7.47 -37.16
C ALA A 197 24.14 8.23 -35.84
N LEU A 198 23.22 8.23 -34.88
CA LEU A 198 23.24 9.09 -33.68
C LEU A 198 23.32 8.31 -32.37
N GLY A 199 23.22 6.98 -32.42
CA GLY A 199 23.27 6.10 -31.28
C GLY A 199 21.88 5.88 -30.61
N HIS A 200 21.75 4.75 -29.91
CA HIS A 200 20.49 4.31 -29.29
C HIS A 200 19.93 5.31 -28.28
N HIS A 201 20.78 6.08 -27.57
CA HIS A 201 20.32 7.09 -26.62
C HIS A 201 19.47 8.18 -27.30
N ILE A 202 19.88 8.64 -28.50
CA ILE A 202 19.07 9.61 -29.25
C ILE A 202 17.80 8.99 -29.80
N GLY A 203 17.84 7.71 -30.19
CA GLY A 203 16.63 6.96 -30.57
C GLY A 203 15.65 6.83 -29.43
N ASP A 204 16.14 6.56 -28.21
CA ASP A 204 15.30 6.48 -27.01
C ASP A 204 14.62 7.83 -26.69
N GLU A 205 15.36 8.95 -26.80
CA GLU A 205 14.78 10.29 -26.62
C GLU A 205 13.76 10.62 -27.72
N LEU A 206 14.01 10.21 -28.96
CA LEU A 206 13.04 10.37 -30.06
C LEU A 206 11.75 9.61 -29.76
N LEU A 207 11.82 8.36 -29.25
CA LEU A 207 10.65 7.56 -28.90
C LEU A 207 9.82 8.20 -27.78
N LYS A 208 10.47 8.76 -26.76
CA LYS A 208 9.79 9.52 -25.68
C LYS A 208 9.05 10.72 -26.25
N LEU A 209 9.72 11.54 -27.07
CA LEU A 209 9.13 12.73 -27.71
C LEU A 209 7.94 12.39 -28.62
N VAL A 210 8.02 11.28 -29.36
CA VAL A 210 6.91 10.79 -30.19
C VAL A 210 5.72 10.41 -29.29
N GLY A 211 5.96 9.68 -28.21
CA GLY A 211 4.92 9.31 -27.26
C GLY A 211 4.24 10.52 -26.64
N GLU A 212 4.99 11.52 -26.20
CA GLU A 212 4.47 12.79 -25.68
C GLU A 212 3.63 13.54 -26.71
N ARG A 213 4.10 13.61 -27.96
CA ARG A 213 3.35 14.25 -29.03
C ARG A 213 2.05 13.55 -29.37
N LEU A 214 2.06 12.22 -29.44
CA LEU A 214 0.85 11.43 -29.69
C LEU A 214 -0.17 11.67 -28.57
N ARG A 215 0.24 11.66 -27.30
CA ARG A 215 -0.62 12.03 -26.18
C ARG A 215 -1.18 13.46 -26.31
N GLY A 216 -0.37 14.42 -26.75
CA GLY A 216 -0.80 15.81 -26.93
C GLY A 216 -1.75 16.03 -28.11
N CYS A 217 -1.79 15.10 -29.08
CA CYS A 217 -2.68 15.16 -30.24
C CYS A 217 -3.98 14.36 -30.07
N THR A 218 -4.11 13.59 -28.99
CA THR A 218 -5.25 12.71 -28.70
C THR A 218 -6.08 13.27 -27.55
N ARG A 219 -7.33 12.82 -27.44
CA ARG A 219 -8.22 13.19 -26.33
C ARG A 219 -7.89 12.39 -25.07
N GLU A 220 -8.31 12.86 -23.92
CA GLU A 220 -8.10 12.16 -22.62
C GLU A 220 -8.66 10.74 -22.62
N LEU A 221 -9.74 10.48 -23.34
CA LEU A 221 -10.36 9.16 -23.47
C LEU A 221 -9.71 8.26 -24.53
N ASP A 222 -8.84 8.80 -25.37
CA ASP A 222 -8.12 8.02 -26.38
C ASP A 222 -6.93 7.31 -25.75
N VAL A 223 -6.65 6.11 -26.21
CA VAL A 223 -5.51 5.32 -25.72
C VAL A 223 -4.35 5.44 -26.69
N VAL A 224 -3.21 5.90 -26.20
CA VAL A 224 -1.94 5.88 -26.93
C VAL A 224 -1.05 4.81 -26.31
N ALA A 225 -0.54 3.89 -27.11
CA ALA A 225 0.30 2.79 -26.67
C ALA A 225 1.56 2.66 -27.51
N ARG A 226 2.63 2.12 -26.91
CA ARG A 226 3.81 1.65 -27.63
C ARG A 226 3.81 0.14 -27.69
N MET A 227 3.87 -0.41 -28.92
CA MET A 227 3.76 -1.86 -29.14
C MET A 227 5.11 -2.59 -28.99
N GLY A 228 6.21 -1.85 -29.13
CA GLY A 228 7.59 -2.29 -29.07
C GLY A 228 8.41 -1.67 -30.21
N GLY A 229 9.74 -1.60 -30.07
CA GLY A 229 10.58 -0.95 -31.06
C GLY A 229 10.15 0.49 -31.35
N ASP A 230 9.83 0.76 -32.62
CA ASP A 230 9.36 2.03 -33.16
C ASP A 230 7.84 2.06 -33.47
N GLU A 231 7.10 1.00 -33.04
CA GLU A 231 5.67 0.85 -33.30
C GLU A 231 4.83 1.47 -32.19
N PHE A 232 3.85 2.30 -32.60
CA PHE A 232 2.85 2.89 -31.72
C PHE A 232 1.43 2.53 -32.20
N ALA A 233 0.48 2.60 -31.29
CA ALA A 233 -0.93 2.43 -31.61
C ALA A 233 -1.78 3.47 -30.88
N VAL A 234 -2.86 3.91 -31.54
CA VAL A 234 -3.86 4.80 -30.95
C VAL A 234 -5.24 4.16 -31.09
N VAL A 235 -5.97 4.10 -30.01
CA VAL A 235 -7.38 3.65 -30.02
C VAL A 235 -8.26 4.83 -29.67
N GLN A 236 -9.23 5.11 -30.54
CA GLN A 236 -10.15 6.22 -30.39
C GLN A 236 -11.59 5.73 -30.49
N SER A 237 -12.41 6.13 -29.51
CA SER A 237 -13.85 5.96 -29.64
C SER A 237 -14.45 7.14 -30.41
N ILE A 238 -15.21 6.83 -31.45
CA ILE A 238 -15.85 7.80 -32.34
C ILE A 238 -17.34 7.73 -32.03
N SER A 239 -17.88 8.81 -31.45
CA SER A 239 -19.35 8.97 -31.38
C SER A 239 -19.89 9.09 -32.79
N SER A 240 -20.89 8.28 -33.12
CA SER A 240 -21.63 8.42 -34.39
C SER A 240 -22.19 9.85 -34.47
N PRO A 241 -22.09 10.54 -35.61
CA PRO A 241 -22.63 11.90 -35.80
C PRO A 241 -24.14 11.94 -35.59
#